data_0b864e8c1328e7da7f6c78889d9c5391
#
_entry.id   0b864e8c1328e7da7f6c78889d9c5391
#
_cell.length_a   1.000
_cell.length_b   1.000
_cell.length_c   1.000
_cell.angle_alpha   90.00
_cell.angle_beta   90.00
_cell.angle_gamma   90.00
#
_symmetry.space_group_name_H-M   'P 1'
#
loop_
_entity.id
_entity.type
_entity.pdbx_description
1 polymer ?
#
loop_
_entity_poly.entity_id
_entity_poly.type
_entity_poly.pdbx_seq_one_letter_code
_entity_poly.pdbx_strand_id
1 'polypeptide(L)'
;MHSIISEFGVLPEIAKAVDDMGWTLPTDVQSEAIPLILGGGDVLMAAETGSGKTGAFCLPVLQITWESLKDLHENKGNRGNKSSAQGSSSTDQEWRMSVLDRDSDLAITPDGLRAQSRHQKAWNGCRASYGVSGSGQYYYEANVVDEGLCRIGWSTEQAALDLGTCQYGYGFGGTGKKSNNRQFDSFGEPFGKGDVIGCYIDLDNCEIYYTKNDKDFGVPAFTIPKHQANQTFFPAVVLKNAEMQFNFGDQPWKLKPFEGYIGIAKAKKPVKNKKSGGGATQVRKIVNNAPQALIIEVNSF
;
A
#
# COMPACT_ATOMS: atom_id res chain seq x y z
N MET A 1 -4.72 39.43 -12.30
CA MET A 1 -4.26 39.72 -10.93
C MET A 1 -3.32 38.59 -10.55
N HIS A 2 -2.14 38.89 -10.06
CA HIS A 2 -1.18 37.88 -9.61
C HIS A 2 -1.57 37.54 -8.18
N SER A 3 -1.82 36.27 -7.89
CA SER A 3 -2.11 35.83 -6.51
C SER A 3 -0.88 35.97 -5.64
N ILE A 4 -1.00 36.55 -4.46
CA ILE A 4 0.12 36.71 -3.51
C ILE A 4 0.67 35.34 -3.10
N ILE A 5 -0.18 34.32 -3.03
CA ILE A 5 0.24 32.95 -2.69
C ILE A 5 1.15 32.33 -3.78
N SER A 6 1.05 32.78 -5.04
CA SER A 6 1.96 32.31 -6.09
C SER A 6 3.40 32.76 -5.88
N GLU A 7 3.64 33.83 -5.11
CA GLU A 7 4.99 34.30 -4.77
C GLU A 7 5.75 33.35 -3.83
N PHE A 8 5.02 32.44 -3.16
CA PHE A 8 5.59 31.40 -2.30
C PHE A 8 5.98 30.12 -3.04
N GLY A 9 5.92 30.11 -4.38
CA GLY A 9 6.23 28.95 -5.19
C GLY A 9 5.05 28.00 -5.41
N VAL A 10 3.83 28.42 -5.04
CA VAL A 10 2.61 27.65 -5.27
C VAL A 10 2.23 27.74 -6.74
N LEU A 11 1.84 26.57 -7.33
CA LEU A 11 1.40 26.50 -8.74
C LEU A 11 0.25 27.45 -9.03
N PRO A 12 0.21 28.08 -10.22
CA PRO A 12 -0.82 29.07 -10.59
C PRO A 12 -2.24 28.54 -10.46
N GLU A 13 -2.47 27.25 -10.75
CA GLU A 13 -3.76 26.61 -10.66
C GLU A 13 -4.25 26.49 -9.22
N ILE A 14 -3.34 26.16 -8.28
CA ILE A 14 -3.64 26.10 -6.86
C ILE A 14 -3.84 27.50 -6.30
N ALA A 15 -2.98 28.43 -6.65
CA ALA A 15 -3.10 29.84 -6.25
C ALA A 15 -4.42 30.46 -6.68
N LYS A 16 -4.86 30.18 -7.92
CA LYS A 16 -6.15 30.61 -8.41
C LYS A 16 -7.31 30.00 -7.62
N ALA A 17 -7.25 28.69 -7.31
CA ALA A 17 -8.28 28.05 -6.50
C ALA A 17 -8.40 28.66 -5.09
N VAL A 18 -7.27 29.04 -4.50
CA VAL A 18 -7.21 29.72 -3.20
C VAL A 18 -7.85 31.12 -3.27
N ASP A 19 -7.58 31.89 -4.34
CA ASP A 19 -8.23 33.17 -4.58
C ASP A 19 -9.74 33.03 -4.80
N ASP A 20 -10.15 32.00 -5.55
CA ASP A 20 -11.58 31.71 -5.80
C ASP A 20 -12.31 31.33 -4.49
N MET A 21 -11.61 30.79 -3.48
CA MET A 21 -12.13 30.55 -2.13
C MET A 21 -12.14 31.82 -1.24
N GLY A 22 -11.71 32.95 -1.75
CA GLY A 22 -11.68 34.22 -1.01
C GLY A 22 -10.49 34.39 -0.06
N TRP A 23 -9.45 33.58 -0.19
CA TRP A 23 -8.21 33.72 0.60
C TRP A 23 -7.28 34.71 -0.10
N THR A 24 -7.52 35.97 0.11
CA THR A 24 -6.82 37.04 -0.63
C THR A 24 -5.48 37.45 -0.01
N LEU A 25 -5.29 37.19 1.29
CA LEU A 25 -4.07 37.48 2.01
C LEU A 25 -3.59 36.25 2.79
N PRO A 26 -2.33 35.83 2.61
CA PRO A 26 -1.76 34.78 3.41
C PRO A 26 -1.56 35.24 4.86
N THR A 27 -1.64 34.31 5.80
CA THR A 27 -1.25 34.55 7.18
C THR A 27 0.27 34.46 7.33
N ASP A 28 0.83 34.98 8.42
CA ASP A 28 2.29 34.93 8.69
C ASP A 28 2.80 33.46 8.64
N VAL A 29 2.06 32.54 9.26
CA VAL A 29 2.45 31.12 9.26
C VAL A 29 2.40 30.49 7.87
N GLN A 30 1.53 30.95 6.98
CA GLN A 30 1.48 30.48 5.59
C GLN A 30 2.63 31.03 4.76
N SER A 31 2.95 32.32 4.91
CA SER A 31 4.04 32.97 4.19
C SER A 31 5.42 32.41 4.55
N GLU A 32 5.61 31.98 5.79
CA GLU A 32 6.88 31.37 6.24
C GLU A 32 6.96 29.85 5.92
N ALA A 33 5.89 29.10 6.16
CA ALA A 33 5.95 27.64 6.08
C ALA A 33 5.83 27.10 4.64
N ILE A 34 5.00 27.70 3.77
CA ILE A 34 4.78 27.20 2.41
C ILE A 34 6.07 27.08 1.62
N PRO A 35 6.94 28.10 1.53
CA PRO A 35 8.19 28.02 0.79
C PRO A 35 9.14 26.96 1.35
N LEU A 36 9.20 26.82 2.67
CA LEU A 36 10.08 25.86 3.34
C LEU A 36 9.64 24.40 3.03
N ILE A 37 8.35 24.14 3.07
CA ILE A 37 7.81 22.80 2.77
C ILE A 37 8.01 22.47 1.29
N LEU A 38 7.75 23.42 0.38
CA LEU A 38 7.99 23.23 -1.07
C LEU A 38 9.48 23.06 -1.39
N GLY A 39 10.36 23.65 -0.58
CA GLY A 39 11.80 23.45 -0.67
C GLY A 39 12.29 22.09 -0.18
N GLY A 40 11.40 21.22 0.31
CA GLY A 40 11.73 19.85 0.75
C GLY A 40 12.34 19.77 2.15
N GLY A 41 12.23 20.81 2.97
CA GLY A 41 12.71 20.82 4.34
C GLY A 41 11.69 20.24 5.34
N ASP A 42 12.18 19.72 6.46
CA ASP A 42 11.35 19.39 7.62
C ASP A 42 10.93 20.68 8.33
N VAL A 43 9.63 20.84 8.56
CA VAL A 43 9.07 22.06 9.17
C VAL A 43 8.29 21.72 10.44
N LEU A 44 8.69 22.31 11.56
CA LEU A 44 7.93 22.28 12.80
C LEU A 44 7.20 23.61 12.97
N MET A 45 5.85 23.56 12.93
CA MET A 45 5.01 24.75 13.08
C MET A 45 4.33 24.78 14.44
N ALA A 46 4.52 25.87 15.19
CA ALA A 46 3.75 26.18 16.38
C ALA A 46 3.10 27.57 16.20
N ALA A 47 1.78 27.61 16.24
CA ALA A 47 1.01 28.83 16.11
C ALA A 47 -0.36 28.67 16.79
N GLU A 48 -1.05 29.77 17.07
CA GLU A 48 -2.37 29.76 17.70
C GLU A 48 -3.44 29.08 16.83
N THR A 49 -4.50 28.61 17.46
CA THR A 49 -5.68 28.07 16.76
C THR A 49 -6.29 29.17 15.88
N GLY A 50 -6.61 28.87 14.63
CA GLY A 50 -7.13 29.84 13.67
C GLY A 50 -6.06 30.61 12.88
N SER A 51 -4.77 30.43 13.14
CA SER A 51 -3.67 31.12 12.44
C SER A 51 -3.43 30.68 10.99
N GLY A 52 -4.20 29.71 10.46
CA GLY A 52 -4.05 29.24 9.08
C GLY A 52 -3.06 28.09 8.88
N LYS A 53 -2.61 27.39 9.93
CA LYS A 53 -1.69 26.23 9.85
C LYS A 53 -2.14 25.16 8.86
N THR A 54 -3.43 24.86 8.85
CA THR A 54 -3.99 23.86 7.93
C THR A 54 -3.71 24.23 6.46
N GLY A 55 -3.93 25.50 6.07
CA GLY A 55 -3.60 25.97 4.73
C GLY A 55 -2.09 25.95 4.46
N ALA A 56 -1.27 26.28 5.48
CA ALA A 56 0.18 26.32 5.36
C ALA A 56 0.80 24.97 4.98
N PHE A 57 0.26 23.83 5.44
CA PHE A 57 0.76 22.52 5.05
C PHE A 57 -0.05 21.85 3.93
N CYS A 58 -1.37 22.08 3.85
CA CYS A 58 -2.19 21.44 2.82
C CYS A 58 -1.83 21.91 1.40
N LEU A 59 -1.57 23.19 1.19
CA LEU A 59 -1.25 23.70 -0.14
C LEU A 59 0.04 23.10 -0.71
N PRO A 60 1.18 23.08 0.02
CA PRO A 60 2.38 22.41 -0.45
C PRO A 60 2.20 20.89 -0.67
N VAL A 61 1.48 20.21 0.22
CA VAL A 61 1.22 18.76 0.07
C VAL A 61 0.42 18.47 -1.19
N LEU A 62 -0.62 19.27 -1.49
CA LEU A 62 -1.39 19.15 -2.73
C LEU A 62 -0.50 19.35 -3.96
N GLN A 63 0.36 20.36 -3.94
CA GLN A 63 1.29 20.63 -5.05
C GLN A 63 2.28 19.49 -5.26
N ILE A 64 2.99 19.05 -4.23
CA ILE A 64 3.96 17.97 -4.29
C ILE A 64 3.28 16.69 -4.82
N THR A 65 2.07 16.40 -4.33
CA THR A 65 1.29 15.25 -4.81
C THR A 65 0.91 15.39 -6.28
N TRP A 66 0.49 16.57 -6.70
CA TRP A 66 0.12 16.85 -8.09
C TRP A 66 1.33 16.74 -9.03
N GLU A 67 2.46 17.33 -8.68
CA GLU A 67 3.71 17.25 -9.45
C GLU A 67 4.20 15.80 -9.57
N SER A 68 4.18 15.04 -8.47
CA SER A 68 4.56 13.61 -8.46
C SER A 68 3.65 12.78 -9.38
N LEU A 69 2.35 13.05 -9.39
CA LEU A 69 1.40 12.39 -10.28
C LEU A 69 1.61 12.79 -11.75
N LYS A 70 1.94 14.05 -12.01
CA LYS A 70 2.23 14.56 -13.35
C LYS A 70 3.49 13.92 -13.93
N ASP A 71 4.56 13.83 -13.15
CA ASP A 71 5.82 13.17 -13.52
C ASP A 71 5.60 11.68 -13.86
N LEU A 72 4.77 10.99 -13.10
CA LEU A 72 4.37 9.61 -13.37
C LEU A 72 3.58 9.47 -14.67
N HIS A 73 2.82 10.48 -15.07
CA HIS A 73 2.07 10.49 -16.34
C HIS A 73 2.95 10.86 -17.55
N GLU A 74 3.84 11.83 -17.42
CA GLU A 74 4.73 12.28 -18.49
C GLU A 74 5.81 11.23 -18.80
N ASN A 75 6.33 10.54 -17.81
CA ASN A 75 7.25 9.40 -18.00
C ASN A 75 6.59 8.21 -18.72
N LYS A 76 5.26 8.08 -18.72
CA LYS A 76 4.53 7.10 -19.53
C LYS A 76 4.34 7.54 -21.00
N GLY A 77 4.34 8.84 -21.28
CA GLY A 77 4.15 9.40 -22.63
C GLY A 77 5.42 9.49 -23.48
N ASN A 78 6.60 9.51 -22.88
CA ASN A 78 7.87 9.79 -23.58
C ASN A 78 8.71 8.55 -23.94
N ARG A 79 8.15 7.33 -23.81
CA ARG A 79 8.78 6.07 -24.24
C ARG A 79 8.52 5.69 -25.71
N GLY A 80 8.12 6.61 -26.54
CA GLY A 80 7.98 6.45 -27.99
C GLY A 80 9.04 7.22 -28.75
N ASN A 81 10.29 6.82 -28.72
CA ASN A 81 11.35 6.92 -29.73
C ASN A 81 12.74 7.00 -29.10
N LYS A 82 13.34 5.86 -28.87
CA LYS A 82 14.80 5.67 -29.06
C LYS A 82 15.06 4.22 -29.42
N SER A 83 15.59 4.07 -30.60
CA SER A 83 15.99 2.83 -31.26
C SER A 83 17.09 2.07 -30.53
N SER A 84 16.97 0.74 -30.60
CA SER A 84 18.03 -0.27 -30.57
C SER A 84 18.94 -0.38 -29.35
N ALA A 85 18.53 -1.22 -28.40
CA ALA A 85 19.38 -2.23 -27.78
C ALA A 85 18.50 -3.37 -27.25
N GLN A 86 18.87 -4.58 -27.61
CA GLN A 86 18.19 -5.84 -27.30
C GLN A 86 18.02 -6.06 -25.80
N GLY A 87 16.86 -6.56 -25.39
CA GLY A 87 16.71 -7.27 -24.11
C GLY A 87 15.39 -7.01 -23.39
N SER A 88 14.50 -7.99 -23.47
CA SER A 88 13.34 -8.27 -22.59
C SER A 88 12.21 -7.24 -22.51
N SER A 89 11.11 -7.54 -23.19
CA SER A 89 9.77 -7.03 -22.90
C SER A 89 9.31 -7.54 -21.53
N SER A 90 9.57 -6.80 -20.46
CA SER A 90 8.83 -6.92 -19.21
C SER A 90 7.93 -5.69 -19.11
N THR A 91 6.63 -5.88 -19.27
CA THR A 91 5.63 -4.96 -18.74
C THR A 91 5.97 -4.72 -17.27
N ASP A 92 6.22 -3.47 -16.87
CA ASP A 92 6.54 -3.08 -15.50
C ASP A 92 5.38 -3.47 -14.57
N GLN A 93 5.41 -4.70 -14.06
CA GLN A 93 4.49 -5.23 -13.07
C GLN A 93 5.07 -4.91 -11.69
N GLU A 94 4.67 -3.78 -11.13
CA GLU A 94 5.06 -3.43 -9.77
C GLU A 94 4.20 -4.22 -8.76
N TRP A 95 4.83 -5.17 -8.09
CA TRP A 95 4.24 -5.86 -6.95
C TRP A 95 4.30 -4.97 -5.71
N ARG A 96 3.11 -4.61 -5.24
CA ARG A 96 2.94 -3.73 -4.08
C ARG A 96 1.62 -4.00 -3.39
N MET A 97 1.47 -3.57 -2.15
CA MET A 97 0.18 -3.56 -1.48
C MET A 97 -0.76 -2.55 -2.18
N SER A 98 -2.01 -2.94 -2.36
CA SER A 98 -2.98 -2.14 -3.12
C SER A 98 -3.53 -1.00 -2.29
N VAL A 99 -3.37 0.23 -2.78
CA VAL A 99 -4.00 1.41 -2.18
C VAL A 99 -5.53 1.46 -2.41
N LEU A 100 -6.07 0.59 -3.27
CA LEU A 100 -7.47 0.55 -3.64
C LEU A 100 -8.24 -0.64 -3.05
N ASP A 101 -7.54 -1.74 -2.73
CA ASP A 101 -8.12 -2.92 -2.10
C ASP A 101 -7.64 -3.02 -0.65
N ARG A 102 -8.04 -2.03 0.15
CA ARG A 102 -7.69 -1.88 1.56
C ARG A 102 -8.83 -1.25 2.34
N ASP A 103 -8.79 -1.39 3.66
CA ASP A 103 -9.62 -0.60 4.56
C ASP A 103 -9.12 0.86 4.61
N SER A 104 -10.04 1.81 4.84
CA SER A 104 -9.74 3.25 4.83
C SER A 104 -8.67 3.66 5.83
N ASP A 105 -8.66 3.03 7.00
CA ASP A 105 -7.76 3.35 8.11
C ASP A 105 -6.40 2.62 8.05
N LEU A 106 -6.10 1.98 6.91
CA LEU A 106 -4.81 1.40 6.63
C LEU A 106 -4.01 2.34 5.72
N ALA A 107 -2.90 2.87 6.21
CA ALA A 107 -1.96 3.63 5.41
C ALA A 107 -1.01 2.70 4.64
N ILE A 108 -0.70 3.06 3.40
CA ILE A 108 0.28 2.36 2.55
C ILE A 108 1.24 3.40 2.00
N THR A 109 2.55 3.13 2.08
CA THR A 109 3.58 4.02 1.52
C THR A 109 3.46 4.17 0.00
N PRO A 110 3.98 5.25 -0.60
CA PRO A 110 3.88 5.49 -2.05
C PRO A 110 4.45 4.37 -2.91
N ASP A 111 5.52 3.70 -2.46
CA ASP A 111 6.10 2.53 -3.11
C ASP A 111 5.24 1.26 -2.93
N GLY A 112 4.25 1.30 -2.03
CA GLY A 112 3.38 0.18 -1.72
C GLY A 112 4.05 -0.97 -0.97
N LEU A 113 5.26 -0.77 -0.44
CA LEU A 113 6.02 -1.82 0.24
C LEU A 113 5.89 -1.79 1.75
N ARG A 114 5.12 -0.85 2.31
CA ARG A 114 4.85 -0.77 3.74
C ARG A 114 3.38 -0.45 4.00
N ALA A 115 2.78 -1.17 4.94
CA ALA A 115 1.42 -0.94 5.41
C ALA A 115 1.40 -0.70 6.91
N GLN A 116 0.57 0.24 7.35
CA GLN A 116 0.45 0.66 8.74
C GLN A 116 -1.02 0.89 9.12
N SER A 117 -1.43 0.40 10.28
CA SER A 117 -2.67 0.82 10.96
C SER A 117 -2.34 1.34 12.35
N ARG A 118 -2.80 2.53 12.67
CA ARG A 118 -2.69 3.10 14.03
C ARG A 118 -3.99 2.97 14.83
N HIS A 119 -4.99 2.31 14.26
CA HIS A 119 -6.25 2.09 14.94
C HIS A 119 -6.11 1.09 16.08
N GLN A 120 -6.46 1.51 17.31
CA GLN A 120 -6.25 0.74 18.54
C GLN A 120 -7.24 -0.44 18.70
N LYS A 121 -8.44 -0.33 18.13
CA LYS A 121 -9.55 -1.29 18.36
C LYS A 121 -9.93 -2.08 17.11
N ALA A 122 -9.84 -1.51 15.91
CA ALA A 122 -10.24 -2.14 14.66
C ALA A 122 -9.06 -2.80 13.94
N TRP A 123 -9.36 -3.87 13.22
CA TRP A 123 -8.48 -4.52 12.28
C TRP A 123 -8.64 -3.86 10.91
N ASN A 124 -7.53 -3.54 10.25
CA ASN A 124 -7.51 -2.93 8.93
C ASN A 124 -6.62 -3.74 8.02
N GLY A 125 -7.17 -4.20 6.91
CA GLY A 125 -6.49 -5.10 5.99
C GLY A 125 -6.30 -4.56 4.59
N CYS A 126 -5.45 -5.21 3.83
CA CYS A 126 -5.27 -4.99 2.41
C CYS A 126 -4.74 -6.24 1.69
N ARG A 127 -4.87 -6.24 0.37
CA ARG A 127 -4.28 -7.22 -0.55
C ARG A 127 -3.26 -6.55 -1.48
N ALA A 128 -2.37 -7.36 -2.02
CA ALA A 128 -1.44 -6.88 -3.04
C ALA A 128 -2.15 -6.55 -4.37
N SER A 129 -1.47 -5.76 -5.21
CA SER A 129 -1.94 -5.33 -6.54
C SER A 129 -2.02 -6.49 -7.55
N TYR A 130 -1.27 -7.55 -7.32
CA TYR A 130 -1.22 -8.75 -8.14
C TYR A 130 -1.31 -10.01 -7.26
N GLY A 131 -1.77 -11.10 -7.87
CA GLY A 131 -1.85 -12.42 -7.28
C GLY A 131 -1.39 -13.50 -8.26
N VAL A 132 -1.35 -14.74 -7.79
CA VAL A 132 -0.97 -15.92 -8.54
C VAL A 132 -2.10 -16.93 -8.60
N SER A 133 -2.18 -17.70 -9.69
CA SER A 133 -3.19 -18.73 -9.90
C SER A 133 -2.67 -19.87 -10.79
N GLY A 134 -3.38 -20.98 -10.81
CA GLY A 134 -3.07 -22.13 -11.66
C GLY A 134 -2.04 -23.06 -11.06
N SER A 135 -0.74 -22.79 -11.25
CA SER A 135 0.35 -23.69 -10.82
C SER A 135 1.58 -22.90 -10.37
N GLY A 136 2.51 -23.58 -9.71
CA GLY A 136 3.79 -23.05 -9.28
C GLY A 136 3.89 -22.81 -7.79
N GLN A 137 5.13 -22.58 -7.34
CA GLN A 137 5.49 -22.38 -5.95
C GLN A 137 6.04 -20.95 -5.77
N TYR A 138 5.37 -20.16 -4.93
CA TYR A 138 5.65 -18.74 -4.80
C TYR A 138 5.93 -18.34 -3.35
N TYR A 139 6.77 -17.34 -3.21
CA TYR A 139 7.25 -16.82 -1.94
C TYR A 139 7.23 -15.31 -1.90
N TYR A 140 6.86 -14.75 -0.78
CA TYR A 140 7.16 -13.39 -0.36
C TYR A 140 7.46 -13.35 1.13
N GLU A 141 8.07 -12.29 1.59
CA GLU A 141 8.35 -12.09 3.01
C GLU A 141 7.87 -10.73 3.51
N ALA A 142 7.63 -10.64 4.79
CA ALA A 142 7.36 -9.39 5.45
C ALA A 142 8.05 -9.27 6.81
N ASN A 143 8.52 -8.07 7.08
CA ASN A 143 9.16 -7.71 8.34
C ASN A 143 8.17 -6.95 9.22
N VAL A 144 8.07 -7.32 10.49
CA VAL A 144 7.29 -6.58 11.50
C VAL A 144 8.10 -5.38 11.93
N VAL A 145 7.64 -4.18 11.57
CA VAL A 145 8.38 -2.93 11.83
C VAL A 145 8.05 -2.35 13.20
N ASP A 146 6.81 -2.52 13.66
CA ASP A 146 6.33 -1.93 14.90
C ASP A 146 5.49 -2.91 15.70
N GLU A 147 5.35 -2.63 16.99
CA GLU A 147 4.55 -3.41 17.92
C GLU A 147 3.06 -3.30 17.58
N GLY A 148 2.30 -4.30 17.97
CA GLY A 148 0.87 -4.40 17.73
C GLY A 148 0.47 -5.78 17.23
N LEU A 149 -0.77 -5.90 16.76
CA LEU A 149 -1.29 -7.17 16.30
C LEU A 149 -1.31 -7.21 14.77
N CYS A 150 -0.82 -8.30 14.20
CA CYS A 150 -0.82 -8.52 12.77
C CYS A 150 -1.18 -9.96 12.42
N ARG A 151 -1.81 -10.14 11.27
CA ARG A 151 -1.96 -11.42 10.57
C ARG A 151 -1.53 -11.21 9.12
N ILE A 152 -0.73 -12.11 8.61
CA ILE A 152 -0.19 -12.08 7.26
C ILE A 152 -0.45 -13.39 6.53
N GLY A 153 -0.57 -13.37 5.23
CA GLY A 153 -0.72 -14.59 4.44
C GLY A 153 -1.34 -14.37 3.08
N TRP A 154 -2.31 -15.18 2.73
CA TRP A 154 -2.89 -15.26 1.40
C TRP A 154 -4.40 -15.13 1.43
N SER A 155 -4.97 -14.48 0.44
CA SER A 155 -6.42 -14.40 0.29
C SER A 155 -6.84 -14.32 -1.16
N THR A 156 -8.06 -14.77 -1.46
CA THR A 156 -8.65 -14.58 -2.78
C THR A 156 -9.40 -13.24 -2.86
N GLU A 157 -9.83 -12.85 -4.05
CA GLU A 157 -10.66 -11.63 -4.26
C GLU A 157 -11.97 -11.63 -3.45
N GLN A 158 -12.50 -12.84 -3.17
CA GLN A 158 -13.75 -13.02 -2.41
C GLN A 158 -13.57 -12.88 -0.90
N ALA A 159 -12.32 -12.90 -0.41
CA ALA A 159 -12.04 -12.80 1.01
C ALA A 159 -12.41 -11.43 1.58
N ALA A 160 -12.84 -11.42 2.84
CA ALA A 160 -12.86 -10.21 3.64
C ALA A 160 -11.43 -9.69 3.83
N LEU A 161 -11.26 -8.38 3.99
CA LEU A 161 -9.95 -7.77 4.29
C LEU A 161 -9.46 -8.12 5.69
N ASP A 162 -10.36 -8.43 6.62
CA ASP A 162 -10.00 -9.01 7.93
C ASP A 162 -9.56 -10.48 7.74
N LEU A 163 -8.28 -10.64 7.43
CA LEU A 163 -7.64 -11.89 7.01
C LEU A 163 -7.86 -13.01 8.04
N GLY A 164 -8.35 -14.16 7.58
CA GLY A 164 -8.60 -15.33 8.41
C GLY A 164 -10.01 -15.41 9.01
N THR A 165 -10.88 -14.41 8.78
CA THR A 165 -12.27 -14.41 9.28
C THR A 165 -13.28 -15.05 8.34
N CYS A 166 -12.89 -15.33 7.09
CA CYS A 166 -13.70 -16.07 6.12
C CYS A 166 -12.92 -17.25 5.53
N GLN A 167 -13.62 -18.14 4.83
CA GLN A 167 -13.03 -19.34 4.23
C GLN A 167 -12.04 -19.06 3.10
N TYR A 168 -11.99 -17.85 2.57
CA TYR A 168 -11.18 -17.43 1.43
C TYR A 168 -9.89 -16.69 1.83
N GLY A 169 -9.62 -16.54 3.11
CA GLY A 169 -8.45 -15.89 3.67
C GLY A 169 -7.69 -16.81 4.62
N TYR A 170 -6.38 -16.90 4.44
CA TYR A 170 -5.46 -17.78 5.14
C TYR A 170 -4.40 -16.95 5.84
N GLY A 171 -4.48 -16.81 7.15
CA GLY A 171 -3.62 -15.93 7.92
C GLY A 171 -2.76 -16.63 8.97
N PHE A 172 -1.56 -16.13 9.16
CA PHE A 172 -0.70 -16.44 10.29
C PHE A 172 -0.53 -15.19 11.14
N GLY A 173 -0.85 -15.28 12.42
CA GLY A 173 -0.92 -14.15 13.35
C GLY A 173 0.23 -14.07 14.33
N GLY A 174 0.56 -12.85 14.78
CA GLY A 174 1.61 -12.57 15.75
C GLY A 174 1.47 -13.31 17.08
N THR A 175 0.31 -13.88 17.39
CA THR A 175 0.08 -14.71 18.58
C THR A 175 0.46 -16.19 18.38
N GLY A 176 1.09 -16.56 17.24
CA GLY A 176 1.44 -17.96 16.95
C GLY A 176 0.22 -18.80 16.61
N LYS A 177 -0.77 -18.21 15.92
CA LYS A 177 -1.98 -18.91 15.48
C LYS A 177 -2.18 -18.76 13.99
N LYS A 178 -2.58 -19.82 13.32
CA LYS A 178 -3.13 -19.78 11.97
C LYS A 178 -4.63 -19.50 12.03
N SER A 179 -5.17 -18.80 11.04
CA SER A 179 -6.57 -18.40 11.01
C SER A 179 -7.20 -18.56 9.62
N ASN A 180 -8.35 -19.24 9.58
CA ASN A 180 -9.22 -19.37 8.42
C ASN A 180 -10.64 -19.58 8.91
N ASN A 181 -11.64 -18.99 8.26
CA ASN A 181 -13.06 -19.16 8.57
C ASN A 181 -13.40 -18.96 10.06
N ARG A 182 -12.78 -17.95 10.71
CA ARG A 182 -12.89 -17.64 12.16
C ARG A 182 -12.39 -18.74 13.09
N GLN A 183 -11.68 -19.74 12.59
CA GLN A 183 -10.95 -20.69 13.42
C GLN A 183 -9.52 -20.20 13.64
N PHE A 184 -9.03 -20.27 14.87
CA PHE A 184 -7.73 -19.76 15.30
C PHE A 184 -6.98 -20.87 16.03
N ASP A 185 -6.25 -21.67 15.28
CA ASP A 185 -5.54 -22.84 15.81
C ASP A 185 -4.07 -22.48 16.09
N SER A 186 -3.49 -23.10 17.11
CA SER A 186 -2.06 -22.96 17.40
C SER A 186 -1.24 -23.45 16.21
N PHE A 187 -0.25 -22.63 15.79
CA PHE A 187 0.63 -22.94 14.67
C PHE A 187 1.93 -22.13 14.80
N GLY A 188 3.05 -22.83 14.68
CA GLY A 188 4.35 -22.17 14.75
C GLY A 188 4.62 -21.50 16.10
N GLU A 189 5.11 -20.28 16.07
CA GLU A 189 5.51 -19.50 17.24
C GLU A 189 4.95 -18.08 17.17
N PRO A 190 4.73 -17.41 18.30
CA PRO A 190 4.45 -15.98 18.34
C PRO A 190 5.55 -15.18 17.65
N PHE A 191 5.16 -14.09 16.98
CA PHE A 191 6.09 -13.18 16.35
C PHE A 191 5.71 -11.71 16.60
N GLY A 192 6.68 -10.81 16.53
CA GLY A 192 6.52 -9.39 16.78
C GLY A 192 7.60 -8.56 16.14
N LYS A 193 7.77 -7.33 16.62
CA LYS A 193 8.73 -6.34 16.09
C LYS A 193 10.12 -6.93 15.85
N GLY A 194 10.64 -6.74 14.66
CA GLY A 194 11.94 -7.21 14.21
C GLY A 194 11.92 -8.60 13.55
N ASP A 195 10.85 -9.39 13.76
CA ASP A 195 10.73 -10.69 13.10
C ASP A 195 10.41 -10.56 11.62
N VAL A 196 10.90 -11.50 10.83
CA VAL A 196 10.60 -11.66 9.41
C VAL A 196 9.78 -12.92 9.22
N ILE A 197 8.65 -12.79 8.53
CA ILE A 197 7.74 -13.89 8.23
C ILE A 197 7.84 -14.21 6.75
N GLY A 198 8.24 -15.45 6.44
CA GLY A 198 8.19 -16.02 5.10
C GLY A 198 6.79 -16.58 4.82
N CYS A 199 6.21 -16.20 3.69
CA CYS A 199 4.87 -16.61 3.26
C CYS A 199 4.96 -17.38 1.96
N TYR A 200 4.61 -18.65 1.98
CA TYR A 200 4.73 -19.58 0.87
C TYR A 200 3.36 -20.07 0.43
N ILE A 201 3.19 -20.21 -0.88
CA ILE A 201 2.05 -20.91 -1.47
C ILE A 201 2.53 -21.89 -2.54
N ASP A 202 2.10 -23.13 -2.41
CA ASP A 202 2.29 -24.20 -3.38
C ASP A 202 0.95 -24.48 -4.06
N LEU A 203 0.80 -23.96 -5.28
CA LEU A 203 -0.43 -24.16 -6.04
C LEU A 203 -0.51 -25.54 -6.69
N ASP A 204 0.62 -26.22 -6.84
CA ASP A 204 0.68 -27.56 -7.42
C ASP A 204 0.16 -28.62 -6.41
N ASN A 205 0.52 -28.44 -5.12
CA ASN A 205 0.08 -29.30 -4.02
C ASN A 205 -1.11 -28.71 -3.23
N CYS A 206 -1.55 -27.49 -3.55
CA CYS A 206 -2.61 -26.77 -2.84
C CYS A 206 -2.29 -26.56 -1.35
N GLU A 207 -1.10 -26.08 -1.02
CA GLU A 207 -0.64 -25.92 0.35
C GLU A 207 -0.08 -24.52 0.61
N ILE A 208 -0.22 -24.07 1.86
CA ILE A 208 0.32 -22.78 2.35
C ILE A 208 1.21 -23.05 3.53
N TYR A 209 2.43 -22.46 3.52
CA TYR A 209 3.41 -22.58 4.58
C TYR A 209 3.82 -21.20 5.10
N TYR A 210 4.33 -21.17 6.31
CA TYR A 210 4.94 -19.98 6.91
C TYR A 210 6.25 -20.35 7.58
N THR A 211 7.17 -19.39 7.62
CA THR A 211 8.38 -19.45 8.42
C THR A 211 8.49 -18.20 9.28
N LYS A 212 9.18 -18.30 10.40
CA LYS A 212 9.55 -17.16 11.23
C LYS A 212 11.07 -17.08 11.29
N ASN A 213 11.63 -15.98 10.82
CA ASN A 213 13.08 -15.85 10.64
C ASN A 213 13.59 -17.06 9.82
N ASP A 214 14.61 -17.76 10.27
CA ASP A 214 15.13 -18.96 9.59
C ASP A 214 14.44 -20.26 10.06
N LYS A 215 13.39 -20.17 10.87
CA LYS A 215 12.71 -21.34 11.41
C LYS A 215 11.56 -21.79 10.51
N ASP A 216 11.73 -22.97 9.94
CA ASP A 216 10.66 -23.74 9.28
C ASP A 216 9.82 -24.47 10.33
N PHE A 217 8.49 -24.45 10.17
CA PHE A 217 7.59 -25.19 11.07
C PHE A 217 7.35 -26.64 10.60
N GLY A 218 7.89 -27.03 9.44
CA GLY A 218 7.95 -28.43 8.96
C GLY A 218 6.65 -29.02 8.46
N VAL A 219 5.53 -28.28 8.52
CA VAL A 219 4.20 -28.72 8.09
C VAL A 219 3.45 -27.59 7.43
N PRO A 220 2.54 -27.88 6.47
CA PRO A 220 1.68 -26.85 5.92
C PRO A 220 0.75 -26.27 6.98
N ALA A 221 0.62 -24.94 6.96
CA ALA A 221 -0.37 -24.26 7.80
C ALA A 221 -1.79 -24.58 7.32
N PHE A 222 -1.97 -24.62 6.00
CA PHE A 222 -3.28 -24.90 5.38
C PHE A 222 -3.13 -25.76 4.15
N THR A 223 -4.16 -26.57 3.91
CA THR A 223 -4.43 -27.20 2.62
C THR A 223 -5.58 -26.44 1.95
N ILE A 224 -5.37 -25.94 0.73
CA ILE A 224 -6.36 -25.21 -0.04
C ILE A 224 -7.43 -26.20 -0.55
N PRO A 225 -8.73 -25.97 -0.27
CA PRO A 225 -9.78 -26.84 -0.74
C PRO A 225 -9.85 -26.89 -2.30
N LYS A 226 -10.16 -28.05 -2.85
CA LYS A 226 -10.24 -28.26 -4.33
C LYS A 226 -11.10 -27.23 -5.06
N HIS A 227 -12.19 -26.77 -4.46
CA HIS A 227 -13.07 -25.77 -5.07
C HIS A 227 -12.44 -24.36 -5.12
N GLN A 228 -11.33 -24.14 -4.43
CA GLN A 228 -10.57 -22.88 -4.45
C GLN A 228 -9.25 -23.01 -5.23
N ALA A 229 -8.82 -24.20 -5.63
CA ALA A 229 -7.54 -24.45 -6.28
C ALA A 229 -7.31 -23.60 -7.56
N ASN A 230 -8.39 -23.27 -8.27
CA ASN A 230 -8.33 -22.45 -9.48
C ASN A 230 -8.53 -20.95 -9.24
N GLN A 231 -8.61 -20.52 -7.99
CA GLN A 231 -8.75 -19.10 -7.67
C GLN A 231 -7.39 -18.38 -7.71
N THR A 232 -7.44 -17.06 -7.78
CA THR A 232 -6.25 -16.22 -7.66
C THR A 232 -6.00 -15.90 -6.20
N PHE A 233 -4.78 -16.14 -5.73
CA PHE A 233 -4.34 -15.85 -4.38
C PHE A 233 -3.43 -14.61 -4.38
N PHE A 234 -3.75 -13.67 -3.53
CA PHE A 234 -3.04 -12.43 -3.34
C PHE A 234 -2.31 -12.44 -2.00
N PRO A 235 -1.07 -11.93 -1.92
CA PRO A 235 -0.50 -11.54 -0.64
C PRO A 235 -1.47 -10.63 0.13
N ALA A 236 -1.68 -10.90 1.40
CA ALA A 236 -2.66 -10.18 2.22
C ALA A 236 -2.15 -9.97 3.63
N VAL A 237 -2.57 -8.86 4.24
CA VAL A 237 -2.25 -8.51 5.61
C VAL A 237 -3.45 -7.85 6.28
N VAL A 238 -3.57 -8.03 7.59
CA VAL A 238 -4.47 -7.25 8.44
C VAL A 238 -3.74 -6.82 9.70
N LEU A 239 -3.83 -5.53 10.03
CA LEU A 239 -3.07 -4.87 11.09
C LEU A 239 -4.01 -4.19 12.09
N LYS A 240 -3.58 -4.21 13.36
CA LYS A 240 -4.21 -3.46 14.45
C LYS A 240 -3.12 -2.82 15.30
N ASN A 241 -3.00 -1.50 15.23
CA ASN A 241 -1.91 -0.72 15.84
C ASN A 241 -0.53 -1.30 15.53
N ALA A 242 -0.27 -1.63 14.25
CA ALA A 242 0.94 -2.32 13.81
C ALA A 242 1.39 -1.81 12.44
N GLU A 243 2.63 -2.15 12.09
CA GLU A 243 3.26 -1.80 10.82
C GLU A 243 4.09 -2.96 10.30
N MET A 244 3.98 -3.25 9.00
CA MET A 244 4.76 -4.28 8.31
C MET A 244 5.35 -3.75 7.01
N GLN A 245 6.55 -4.22 6.68
CA GLN A 245 7.25 -3.95 5.42
C GLN A 245 7.36 -5.24 4.61
N PHE A 246 7.03 -5.17 3.32
CA PHE A 246 6.94 -6.31 2.41
C PHE A 246 8.11 -6.36 1.44
N ASN A 247 8.53 -7.57 1.08
CA ASN A 247 9.44 -7.86 -0.01
C ASN A 247 8.81 -8.94 -0.90
N PHE A 248 8.55 -8.59 -2.15
CA PHE A 248 7.94 -9.50 -3.14
C PHE A 248 8.97 -10.17 -4.05
N GLY A 249 10.25 -9.79 -3.91
CA GLY A 249 11.37 -10.33 -4.67
C GLY A 249 12.10 -9.32 -5.55
N ASP A 250 11.77 -8.04 -5.41
CA ASP A 250 12.49 -6.93 -6.06
C ASP A 250 13.69 -6.46 -5.23
N GLN A 251 13.77 -6.89 -3.98
CA GLN A 251 14.87 -6.62 -3.06
C GLN A 251 15.56 -7.94 -2.63
N PRO A 252 16.80 -7.89 -2.16
CA PRO A 252 17.45 -9.06 -1.58
C PRO A 252 16.60 -9.65 -0.44
N TRP A 253 16.48 -10.97 -0.43
CA TRP A 253 15.78 -11.69 0.60
C TRP A 253 16.48 -11.58 1.96
N LYS A 254 15.74 -11.35 3.02
CA LYS A 254 16.21 -11.48 4.41
C LYS A 254 16.26 -12.92 4.85
N LEU A 255 15.30 -13.75 4.37
CA LEU A 255 15.26 -15.18 4.62
C LEU A 255 15.62 -15.93 3.33
N LYS A 256 16.22 -17.12 3.45
CA LYS A 256 16.46 -17.99 2.30
C LYS A 256 15.15 -18.72 1.96
N PRO A 257 14.54 -18.50 0.78
CA PRO A 257 13.35 -19.25 0.36
C PRO A 257 13.64 -20.75 0.27
N PHE A 258 12.61 -21.57 0.44
CA PHE A 258 12.67 -23.02 0.20
C PHE A 258 13.09 -23.29 -1.25
N GLU A 259 13.77 -24.42 -1.45
CA GLU A 259 14.14 -24.89 -2.80
C GLU A 259 12.87 -25.08 -3.66
N GLY A 260 12.91 -24.64 -4.91
CA GLY A 260 11.76 -24.68 -5.83
C GLY A 260 10.84 -23.46 -5.76
N TYR A 261 10.82 -22.71 -4.66
CA TYR A 261 9.99 -21.50 -4.56
C TYR A 261 10.66 -20.30 -5.20
N ILE A 262 9.90 -19.56 -5.99
CA ILE A 262 10.35 -18.33 -6.61
C ILE A 262 9.70 -17.11 -5.95
N GLY A 263 10.43 -16.00 -5.91
CA GLY A 263 9.86 -14.73 -5.48
C GLY A 263 8.63 -14.39 -6.33
N ILE A 264 7.54 -14.00 -5.67
CA ILE A 264 6.25 -13.80 -6.35
C ILE A 264 6.32 -12.73 -7.44
N ALA A 265 7.22 -11.74 -7.33
CA ALA A 265 7.47 -10.74 -8.37
C ALA A 265 7.95 -11.35 -9.70
N LYS A 266 8.49 -12.56 -9.67
CA LYS A 266 8.94 -13.31 -10.85
C LYS A 266 7.87 -14.24 -11.43
N ALA A 267 6.62 -14.17 -10.94
CA ALA A 267 5.52 -14.96 -11.47
C ALA A 267 5.31 -14.65 -12.97
N LYS A 268 5.28 -15.69 -13.79
CA LYS A 268 5.19 -15.52 -15.27
C LYS A 268 3.83 -14.98 -15.74
N LYS A 269 2.75 -15.26 -14.99
CA LYS A 269 1.37 -14.86 -15.32
C LYS A 269 0.66 -14.33 -14.08
N PRO A 270 1.08 -13.18 -13.53
CA PRO A 270 0.39 -12.60 -12.41
C PRO A 270 -0.98 -12.09 -12.82
N VAL A 271 -1.95 -12.24 -11.94
CA VAL A 271 -3.31 -11.76 -12.14
C VAL A 271 -3.47 -10.44 -11.40
N LYS A 272 -3.84 -9.39 -12.14
CA LYS A 272 -4.07 -8.08 -11.54
C LYS A 272 -5.30 -8.12 -10.64
N ASN A 273 -5.18 -7.57 -9.45
CA ASN A 273 -6.31 -7.38 -8.54
C ASN A 273 -7.31 -6.40 -9.18
N LYS A 274 -8.53 -6.86 -9.45
CA LYS A 274 -9.56 -6.06 -10.14
C LYS A 274 -9.93 -4.80 -9.37
N LYS A 275 -9.92 -4.84 -8.05
CA LYS A 275 -10.14 -3.67 -7.21
C LYS A 275 -9.00 -2.67 -7.33
N SER A 276 -7.77 -3.10 -7.56
CA SER A 276 -6.63 -2.22 -7.84
C SER A 276 -6.70 -1.50 -9.19
N GLY A 277 -7.60 -1.91 -10.09
CA GLY A 277 -7.80 -1.29 -11.41
C GLY A 277 -8.98 -0.31 -11.50
N GLY A 278 -9.93 -0.37 -10.56
CA GLY A 278 -11.17 0.43 -10.60
C GLY A 278 -10.99 1.91 -10.23
N GLY A 279 -9.94 2.26 -9.48
CA GLY A 279 -9.70 3.63 -9.01
C GLY A 279 -9.18 4.60 -10.08
N ALA A 280 -8.50 4.11 -11.11
CA ALA A 280 -8.03 4.96 -12.20
C ALA A 280 -9.19 5.58 -13.02
N THR A 281 -10.34 4.90 -13.07
CA THR A 281 -11.53 5.41 -13.79
C THR A 281 -12.31 6.42 -12.95
N GLN A 282 -12.35 6.27 -11.62
CA GLN A 282 -13.00 7.25 -10.75
C GLN A 282 -12.13 8.50 -10.53
N VAL A 283 -10.82 8.35 -10.38
CA VAL A 283 -9.89 9.48 -10.30
C VAL A 283 -9.88 10.26 -11.63
N ARG A 284 -9.95 9.60 -12.81
CA ARG A 284 -10.13 10.29 -14.10
C ARG A 284 -11.44 11.05 -14.18
N LYS A 285 -12.55 10.53 -13.63
CA LYS A 285 -13.83 11.25 -13.62
C LYS A 285 -13.81 12.47 -12.69
N ILE A 286 -13.12 12.38 -11.54
CA ILE A 286 -13.00 13.50 -10.61
C ILE A 286 -12.09 14.61 -11.19
N VAL A 287 -10.98 14.24 -11.82
CA VAL A 287 -10.04 15.21 -12.44
C VAL A 287 -10.60 15.81 -13.73
N ASN A 288 -11.43 15.09 -14.50
CA ASN A 288 -12.00 15.60 -15.74
C ASN A 288 -13.30 16.41 -15.55
N ASN A 289 -13.92 16.40 -14.37
CA ASN A 289 -15.17 17.10 -14.09
C ASN A 289 -15.07 18.17 -12.98
N ALA A 290 -13.88 18.57 -12.57
CA ALA A 290 -13.77 19.70 -11.66
C ALA A 290 -13.73 21.03 -12.41
N PRO A 291 -14.77 21.84 -12.23
CA PRO A 291 -14.57 22.97 -11.37
C PRO A 291 -15.73 23.07 -10.35
N GLN A 292 -15.63 22.44 -9.22
CA GLN A 292 -16.36 22.82 -8.00
C GLN A 292 -15.86 21.99 -6.81
N ALA A 293 -15.18 22.69 -5.89
CA ALA A 293 -15.02 22.40 -4.48
C ALA A 293 -14.69 20.95 -4.07
N LEU A 294 -13.41 20.66 -3.87
CA LEU A 294 -12.98 19.59 -2.99
C LEU A 294 -13.26 20.03 -1.54
N ILE A 295 -14.38 19.62 -0.99
CA ILE A 295 -14.67 19.79 0.44
C ILE A 295 -13.94 18.66 1.17
N ILE A 296 -12.83 18.99 1.84
CA ILE A 296 -12.21 18.11 2.84
C ILE A 296 -12.88 18.43 4.17
N GLU A 297 -13.83 17.58 4.59
CA GLU A 297 -14.29 17.60 5.98
C GLU A 297 -13.18 17.03 6.86
N VAL A 298 -12.49 17.91 7.59
CA VAL A 298 -11.61 17.52 8.69
C VAL A 298 -12.48 17.51 9.94
N ASN A 299 -12.92 16.31 10.36
CA ASN A 299 -13.51 16.17 11.67
C ASN A 299 -12.42 16.43 12.72
N SER A 300 -12.55 17.56 13.39
CA SER A 300 -11.77 17.91 14.59
C SER A 300 -12.16 16.99 15.74
N PHE A 301 -11.17 16.35 16.34
CA PHE A 301 -11.24 15.80 17.70
C PHE A 301 -10.58 16.76 18.68
#